data_a1ae64fe8aee9f2119d70e3867337e9b
#
_entry.id   a1ae64fe8aee9f2119d70e3867337e9b
#
_cell.length_a   1.000
_cell.length_b   1.000
_cell.length_c   1.000
_cell.angle_alpha   90.00
_cell.angle_beta   90.00
_cell.angle_gamma   90.00
#
_symmetry.space_group_name_H-M   'P 1'
#
loop_
_entity.id
_entity.type
_entity.pdbx_description
1 polymer ?
#
loop_
_entity_poly.entity_id
_entity_poly.type
_entity_poly.pdbx_seq_one_letter_code
_entity_poly.pdbx_strand_id
1 'polypeptide(L)'
;MKNLILLTLLFACLTAFSQNNKKTDWNADIDYIKVELPKNHYNLYMIKSEQDFYDGLDDISKIQNQLSDFKVAVKLQQLIATFGDSHTTLSLKPFLDYNKILPIGLMWFSDGLWVQSTTKSNENILGAKLIEINGNAISEIIDSLSTISAIDNQASVKKSGPKIIPAIQFLEYFGFVVQPEIKLTLEKDGETLEYLIHPEQMNRNNMIRVLPNPIPLCYQNTRLPFWSKVLKKENVFYIQYNKCWSREYPPSGYKGDIQKLPSFSDFHKTIVDSIQLNDYDKVVFDFRFNGGGNSYQGTKLIEELSTIDKLKSKGKLYVITGRDSYSSAIINIMDFKNMTNAILVGEETSGKPNHLGEIRSFKLPSSALSLQYSTKYFKRTDKDLKTITPDKVVEPSFTDFKNGYDPIFEWILKQ
;
A
#
# COMPACT_ATOMS: atom_id res chain seq x y z
N MET A 1 -25.84 58.83 47.15
CA MET A 1 -24.47 58.38 46.98
C MET A 1 -24.43 57.55 45.70
N LYS A 2 -23.70 58.02 44.72
CA LYS A 2 -23.78 57.70 43.33
C LYS A 2 -23.02 56.37 43.01
N ASN A 3 -23.68 55.38 42.46
CA ASN A 3 -23.03 54.18 41.90
C ASN A 3 -22.65 54.44 40.43
N LEU A 4 -21.37 54.47 40.20
CA LEU A 4 -20.78 54.58 38.84
C LEU A 4 -20.65 53.18 38.25
N ILE A 5 -21.45 52.91 37.23
CA ILE A 5 -21.35 51.63 36.44
C ILE A 5 -20.33 51.87 35.34
N LEU A 6 -19.20 51.16 35.44
CA LEU A 6 -18.14 51.15 34.42
C LEU A 6 -18.48 50.11 33.35
N LEU A 7 -18.85 50.58 32.17
CA LEU A 7 -19.16 49.74 31.00
C LEU A 7 -17.84 49.45 30.27
N THR A 8 -17.26 48.28 30.47
CA THR A 8 -16.11 47.79 29.70
C THR A 8 -16.58 47.19 28.39
N LEU A 9 -16.36 47.90 27.29
CA LEU A 9 -16.52 47.42 25.93
C LEU A 9 -15.42 46.37 25.63
N LEU A 10 -15.81 45.11 25.53
CA LEU A 10 -14.95 44.04 25.03
C LEU A 10 -14.95 44.12 23.51
N PHE A 11 -13.92 44.69 22.93
CA PHE A 11 -13.64 44.59 21.48
C PHE A 11 -13.17 43.17 21.19
N ALA A 12 -14.08 42.27 20.77
CA ALA A 12 -13.72 41.01 20.22
C ALA A 12 -13.14 41.26 18.81
N CYS A 13 -11.82 41.22 18.68
CA CYS A 13 -11.16 41.10 17.40
C CYS A 13 -11.51 39.73 16.82
N LEU A 14 -12.55 39.66 16.00
CA LEU A 14 -12.75 38.60 15.03
C LEU A 14 -11.64 38.71 13.98
N THR A 15 -10.51 38.05 14.21
CA THR A 15 -9.59 37.73 13.15
C THR A 15 -10.30 36.72 12.27
N ALA A 16 -11.01 37.21 11.27
CA ALA A 16 -11.42 36.39 10.13
C ALA A 16 -10.12 35.84 9.52
N PHE A 17 -9.84 34.57 9.74
CA PHE A 17 -8.93 33.84 8.88
C PHE A 17 -9.59 33.80 7.48
N SER A 18 -9.31 34.84 6.70
CA SER A 18 -9.48 34.77 5.26
C SER A 18 -8.58 33.64 4.80
N GLN A 19 -9.16 32.47 4.57
CA GLN A 19 -8.54 31.50 3.67
C GLN A 19 -8.42 32.24 2.33
N ASN A 20 -7.21 32.72 2.05
CA ASN A 20 -6.85 33.18 0.74
C ASN A 20 -7.05 32.01 -0.23
N ASN A 21 -8.23 31.92 -0.83
CA ASN A 21 -8.51 31.04 -1.98
C ASN A 21 -7.71 31.56 -3.18
N LYS A 22 -6.39 31.53 -3.08
CA LYS A 22 -5.54 31.77 -4.24
C LYS A 22 -5.76 30.59 -5.19
N LYS A 23 -6.35 30.91 -6.37
CA LYS A 23 -6.51 29.91 -7.44
C LYS A 23 -5.14 29.28 -7.72
N THR A 24 -5.07 27.97 -7.81
CA THR A 24 -3.84 27.24 -8.15
C THR A 24 -3.35 27.68 -9.52
N ASP A 25 -2.11 28.13 -9.62
CA ASP A 25 -1.41 28.38 -10.89
C ASP A 25 -0.79 27.06 -11.39
N TRP A 26 -1.58 26.30 -12.12
CA TRP A 26 -1.15 25.02 -12.67
C TRP A 26 -0.06 25.14 -13.72
N ASN A 27 0.06 26.29 -14.42
CA ASN A 27 1.16 26.49 -15.36
C ASN A 27 2.49 26.58 -14.64
N ALA A 28 2.54 27.31 -13.50
CA ALA A 28 3.75 27.33 -12.67
C ALA A 28 4.16 25.95 -12.17
N ASP A 29 3.18 25.12 -11.76
CA ASP A 29 3.44 23.74 -11.30
C ASP A 29 3.90 22.85 -12.47
N ILE A 30 3.27 22.93 -13.63
CA ILE A 30 3.63 22.16 -14.84
C ILE A 30 5.04 22.52 -15.30
N ASP A 31 5.37 23.82 -15.38
CA ASP A 31 6.71 24.26 -15.77
C ASP A 31 7.77 23.80 -14.77
N TYR A 32 7.44 23.76 -13.49
CA TYR A 32 8.32 23.22 -12.46
C TYR A 32 8.53 21.70 -12.63
N ILE A 33 7.47 20.95 -12.93
CA ILE A 33 7.56 19.50 -13.20
C ILE A 33 8.43 19.23 -14.43
N LYS A 34 8.27 20.01 -15.52
CA LYS A 34 9.09 19.88 -16.75
C LYS A 34 10.58 19.95 -16.48
N VAL A 35 10.99 20.78 -15.50
CA VAL A 35 12.41 20.98 -15.18
C VAL A 35 12.89 20.01 -14.10
N GLU A 36 12.19 19.96 -12.97
CA GLU A 36 12.71 19.31 -11.78
C GLU A 36 12.52 17.79 -11.78
N LEU A 37 11.48 17.24 -12.41
CA LEU A 37 11.29 15.81 -12.43
C LEU A 37 12.35 15.10 -13.30
N PRO A 38 12.62 15.48 -14.54
CA PRO A 38 13.68 14.86 -15.35
C PRO A 38 15.07 15.03 -14.75
N LYS A 39 15.37 16.20 -14.18
CA LYS A 39 16.65 16.50 -13.56
C LYS A 39 16.98 15.63 -12.35
N ASN A 40 15.96 15.26 -11.57
CA ASN A 40 16.13 14.58 -10.28
C ASN A 40 15.87 13.10 -10.33
N HIS A 41 15.02 12.61 -11.24
CA HIS A 41 14.69 11.21 -11.41
C HIS A 41 15.89 10.43 -11.99
N TYR A 42 16.13 9.20 -11.50
CA TYR A 42 17.24 8.38 -11.97
C TYR A 42 17.26 8.16 -13.48
N ASN A 43 16.11 7.82 -14.06
CA ASN A 43 15.90 7.68 -15.49
C ASN A 43 14.39 7.68 -15.80
N LEU A 44 13.83 8.87 -16.02
CA LEU A 44 12.38 9.04 -16.24
C LEU A 44 11.92 8.37 -17.54
N TYR A 45 12.76 8.36 -18.54
CA TYR A 45 12.44 7.97 -19.92
C TYR A 45 12.77 6.50 -20.23
N MET A 46 12.69 5.59 -19.24
CA MET A 46 12.93 4.16 -19.45
C MET A 46 11.87 3.47 -20.31
N ILE A 47 10.63 3.94 -20.27
CA ILE A 47 9.48 3.28 -20.89
C ILE A 47 8.86 4.16 -21.98
N LYS A 48 8.74 5.45 -21.73
CA LYS A 48 8.24 6.45 -22.68
C LYS A 48 9.31 7.47 -23.01
N SER A 49 9.19 8.08 -24.18
CA SER A 49 10.13 9.10 -24.66
C SER A 49 10.03 10.40 -23.86
N GLU A 50 11.08 11.21 -23.96
CA GLU A 50 11.09 12.58 -23.46
C GLU A 50 10.01 13.43 -24.12
N GLN A 51 9.79 13.26 -25.44
CA GLN A 51 8.75 13.96 -26.18
C GLN A 51 7.34 13.66 -25.62
N ASP A 52 7.02 12.39 -25.32
CA ASP A 52 5.73 12.02 -24.71
C ASP A 52 5.50 12.73 -23.37
N PHE A 53 6.57 13.00 -22.61
CA PHE A 53 6.48 13.71 -21.35
C PHE A 53 6.10 15.17 -21.52
N TYR A 54 6.82 15.88 -22.41
CA TYR A 54 6.55 17.30 -22.65
C TYR A 54 5.21 17.50 -23.34
N ASP A 55 4.88 16.70 -24.36
CA ASP A 55 3.60 16.76 -25.04
C ASP A 55 2.42 16.53 -24.08
N GLY A 56 2.53 15.54 -23.20
CA GLY A 56 1.50 15.26 -22.21
C GLY A 56 1.31 16.41 -21.20
N LEU A 57 2.39 17.06 -20.76
CA LEU A 57 2.32 18.24 -19.89
C LEU A 57 1.72 19.45 -20.62
N ASP A 58 2.09 19.68 -21.90
CA ASP A 58 1.54 20.75 -22.72
C ASP A 58 0.03 20.56 -22.96
N ASP A 59 -0.41 19.34 -23.20
CA ASP A 59 -1.84 19.04 -23.37
C ASP A 59 -2.63 19.31 -22.10
N ILE A 60 -2.09 18.99 -20.93
CA ILE A 60 -2.74 19.33 -19.65
C ILE A 60 -2.77 20.83 -19.45
N SER A 61 -1.67 21.57 -19.78
CA SER A 61 -1.59 23.03 -19.70
C SER A 61 -2.66 23.72 -20.52
N LYS A 62 -2.96 23.23 -21.74
CA LYS A 62 -4.00 23.80 -22.63
C LYS A 62 -5.41 23.73 -22.03
N ILE A 63 -5.71 22.69 -21.25
CA ILE A 63 -7.08 22.43 -20.76
C ILE A 63 -7.27 22.72 -19.26
N GLN A 64 -6.20 22.99 -18.50
CA GLN A 64 -6.24 23.09 -17.04
C GLN A 64 -7.26 24.13 -16.52
N ASN A 65 -7.45 25.24 -17.25
CA ASN A 65 -8.42 26.27 -16.87
C ASN A 65 -9.90 25.83 -16.97
N GLN A 66 -10.19 24.74 -17.67
CA GLN A 66 -11.53 24.17 -17.83
C GLN A 66 -11.82 23.06 -16.80
N LEU A 67 -10.85 22.73 -15.96
CA LEU A 67 -10.92 21.63 -15.02
C LEU A 67 -10.88 22.14 -13.58
N SER A 68 -11.44 21.34 -12.64
CA SER A 68 -11.18 21.56 -11.22
C SER A 68 -9.75 21.16 -10.85
N ASP A 69 -9.23 21.72 -9.76
CA ASP A 69 -7.88 21.41 -9.25
C ASP A 69 -7.67 19.89 -9.07
N PHE A 70 -8.68 19.19 -8.54
CA PHE A 70 -8.63 17.74 -8.42
C PHE A 70 -8.43 17.04 -9.78
N LYS A 71 -9.20 17.45 -10.82
CA LYS A 71 -9.09 16.86 -12.16
C LYS A 71 -7.74 17.12 -12.80
N VAL A 72 -7.17 18.31 -12.61
CA VAL A 72 -5.82 18.63 -13.12
C VAL A 72 -4.78 17.75 -12.41
N ALA A 73 -4.84 17.65 -11.07
CA ALA A 73 -3.93 16.82 -10.30
C ALA A 73 -4.01 15.33 -10.69
N VAL A 74 -5.21 14.80 -10.93
CA VAL A 74 -5.39 13.41 -11.40
C VAL A 74 -4.78 13.22 -12.79
N LYS A 75 -4.99 14.15 -13.74
CA LYS A 75 -4.38 14.08 -15.08
C LYS A 75 -2.85 14.10 -15.03
N LEU A 76 -2.27 14.97 -14.19
CA LEU A 76 -0.82 15.00 -13.99
C LEU A 76 -0.32 13.67 -13.40
N GLN A 77 -1.01 13.12 -12.40
CA GLN A 77 -0.65 11.82 -11.83
C GLN A 77 -0.80 10.69 -12.85
N GLN A 78 -1.86 10.69 -13.69
CA GLN A 78 -2.01 9.70 -14.76
C GLN A 78 -0.87 9.78 -15.77
N LEU A 79 -0.47 10.99 -16.19
CA LEU A 79 0.67 11.17 -17.07
C LEU A 79 1.94 10.59 -16.45
N ILE A 80 2.26 10.95 -15.20
CA ILE A 80 3.43 10.46 -14.47
C ILE A 80 3.40 8.91 -14.39
N ALA A 81 2.24 8.32 -14.08
CA ALA A 81 2.08 6.88 -14.00
C ALA A 81 2.42 6.14 -15.29
N THR A 82 2.19 6.76 -16.46
CA THR A 82 2.52 6.14 -17.76
C THR A 82 4.02 5.93 -17.97
N PHE A 83 4.89 6.58 -17.19
CA PHE A 83 6.34 6.40 -17.25
C PHE A 83 6.83 5.16 -16.46
N GLY A 84 5.91 4.45 -15.79
CA GLY A 84 6.10 3.08 -15.32
C GLY A 84 6.98 2.94 -14.08
N ASP A 85 7.26 4.02 -13.35
CA ASP A 85 7.89 3.96 -12.03
C ASP A 85 6.82 4.03 -10.93
N SER A 86 6.55 2.90 -10.29
CA SER A 86 5.57 2.79 -9.20
C SER A 86 5.97 3.51 -7.91
N HIS A 87 7.20 4.03 -7.83
CA HIS A 87 7.68 4.89 -6.75
C HIS A 87 7.60 6.38 -7.10
N THR A 88 7.36 6.76 -8.36
CA THR A 88 7.20 8.16 -8.78
C THR A 88 5.72 8.53 -8.81
N THR A 89 5.30 9.40 -7.87
CA THR A 89 3.89 9.70 -7.65
C THR A 89 3.66 11.14 -7.22
N LEU A 90 2.60 11.76 -7.74
CA LEU A 90 2.06 13.03 -7.26
C LEU A 90 1.00 12.75 -6.18
N SER A 91 1.16 13.33 -5.00
CA SER A 91 0.21 13.13 -3.89
C SER A 91 -1.10 13.87 -4.13
N LEU A 92 -2.18 13.13 -4.36
CA LEU A 92 -3.51 13.70 -4.55
C LEU A 92 -4.24 14.03 -3.23
N LYS A 93 -3.67 13.64 -2.07
CA LYS A 93 -4.30 13.78 -0.75
C LYS A 93 -4.86 15.17 -0.43
N PRO A 94 -4.17 16.29 -0.75
CA PRO A 94 -4.69 17.62 -0.44
C PRO A 94 -5.99 18.00 -1.16
N PHE A 95 -6.31 17.33 -2.26
CA PHE A 95 -7.52 17.57 -3.05
C PHE A 95 -8.62 16.51 -2.82
N LEU A 96 -8.39 15.53 -1.93
CA LEU A 96 -9.43 14.57 -1.56
C LEU A 96 -10.42 15.19 -0.56
N ASP A 97 -11.70 15.06 -0.87
CA ASP A 97 -12.78 15.40 0.06
C ASP A 97 -13.11 14.18 0.92
N TYR A 98 -12.67 14.17 2.16
CA TYR A 98 -12.92 13.09 3.10
C TYR A 98 -14.39 12.93 3.50
N ASN A 99 -15.29 13.88 3.13
CA ASN A 99 -16.71 13.72 3.26
C ASN A 99 -17.35 12.93 2.11
N LYS A 100 -16.57 12.70 1.03
CA LYS A 100 -16.95 11.90 -0.14
C LYS A 100 -16.25 10.53 -0.12
N ILE A 101 -16.31 9.82 1.00
CA ILE A 101 -15.76 8.47 1.14
C ILE A 101 -16.89 7.51 1.45
N LEU A 102 -16.99 6.42 0.69
CA LEU A 102 -17.90 5.31 0.99
C LEU A 102 -17.44 4.62 2.27
N PRO A 103 -18.36 4.35 3.20
CA PRO A 103 -18.04 3.69 4.46
C PRO A 103 -17.81 2.18 4.30
N ILE A 104 -16.93 1.80 3.38
CA ILE A 104 -16.54 0.41 3.11
C ILE A 104 -15.01 0.26 3.14
N GLY A 105 -14.54 -0.72 3.88
CA GLY A 105 -13.17 -1.21 3.79
C GLY A 105 -13.19 -2.50 2.99
N LEU A 106 -12.51 -2.48 1.85
CA LEU A 106 -12.47 -3.58 0.91
C LEU A 106 -11.20 -4.41 1.08
N MET A 107 -11.30 -5.71 0.86
CA MET A 107 -10.18 -6.61 0.84
C MET A 107 -10.33 -7.59 -0.34
N TRP A 108 -9.24 -7.79 -1.07
CA TRP A 108 -9.23 -8.71 -2.21
C TRP A 108 -8.80 -10.10 -1.75
N PHE A 109 -9.56 -11.11 -2.15
CA PHE A 109 -9.26 -12.54 -1.93
C PHE A 109 -9.19 -13.28 -3.26
N SER A 110 -8.82 -14.55 -3.25
CA SER A 110 -8.76 -15.38 -4.47
C SER A 110 -10.12 -15.47 -5.19
N ASP A 111 -11.21 -15.32 -4.43
CA ASP A 111 -12.60 -15.42 -4.89
C ASP A 111 -13.30 -14.06 -5.10
N GLY A 112 -12.57 -12.94 -5.01
CA GLY A 112 -13.07 -11.61 -5.36
C GLY A 112 -12.78 -10.50 -4.36
N LEU A 113 -13.50 -9.39 -4.51
CA LEU A 113 -13.39 -8.19 -3.70
C LEU A 113 -14.52 -8.15 -2.66
N TRP A 114 -14.17 -8.15 -1.38
CA TRP A 114 -15.10 -8.31 -0.29
C TRP A 114 -15.17 -7.09 0.63
N VAL A 115 -16.35 -6.78 1.15
CA VAL A 115 -16.55 -5.75 2.19
C VAL A 115 -16.09 -6.32 3.53
N GLN A 116 -14.82 -6.06 3.89
CA GLN A 116 -14.21 -6.54 5.11
C GLN A 116 -14.62 -5.69 6.33
N SER A 117 -14.88 -4.39 6.12
CA SER A 117 -15.35 -3.49 7.18
C SER A 117 -16.32 -2.45 6.63
N THR A 118 -17.22 -1.98 7.49
CA THR A 118 -18.18 -0.93 7.19
C THR A 118 -18.62 -0.25 8.49
N THR A 119 -19.62 0.64 8.44
CA THR A 119 -20.27 1.21 9.63
C THR A 119 -21.43 0.36 10.10
N LYS A 120 -21.86 0.56 11.37
CA LYS A 120 -23.02 -0.13 11.95
C LYS A 120 -24.30 0.13 11.15
N SER A 121 -24.46 1.32 10.58
CA SER A 121 -25.59 1.69 9.70
C SER A 121 -25.66 0.84 8.44
N ASN A 122 -24.55 0.29 7.99
CA ASN A 122 -24.41 -0.51 6.78
C ASN A 122 -24.08 -2.00 7.08
N GLU A 123 -24.46 -2.53 8.25
CA GLU A 123 -24.08 -3.89 8.66
C GLU A 123 -24.53 -4.99 7.69
N ASN A 124 -25.61 -4.75 6.96
CA ASN A 124 -26.19 -5.71 6.00
C ASN A 124 -25.20 -6.09 4.88
N ILE A 125 -24.26 -5.18 4.52
CA ILE A 125 -23.26 -5.45 3.48
C ILE A 125 -21.96 -6.02 4.02
N LEU A 126 -21.81 -6.12 5.33
CA LEU A 126 -20.60 -6.68 5.93
C LEU A 126 -20.40 -8.15 5.52
N GLY A 127 -19.24 -8.47 4.99
CA GLY A 127 -18.93 -9.81 4.50
C GLY A 127 -19.58 -10.18 3.18
N ALA A 128 -20.09 -9.20 2.42
CA ALA A 128 -20.57 -9.38 1.06
C ALA A 128 -19.44 -9.14 0.04
N LYS A 129 -19.50 -9.81 -1.10
CA LYS A 129 -18.63 -9.61 -2.25
C LYS A 129 -19.16 -8.47 -3.10
N LEU A 130 -18.32 -7.50 -3.44
CA LEU A 130 -18.70 -6.37 -4.27
C LEU A 130 -18.59 -6.74 -5.76
N ILE A 131 -19.69 -6.63 -6.49
CA ILE A 131 -19.81 -7.01 -7.90
C ILE A 131 -19.85 -5.78 -8.80
N GLU A 132 -20.70 -4.78 -8.48
CA GLU A 132 -20.86 -3.57 -9.28
C GLU A 132 -21.07 -2.34 -8.42
N ILE A 133 -20.78 -1.18 -9.00
CA ILE A 133 -21.17 0.14 -8.48
C ILE A 133 -21.95 0.86 -9.60
N ASN A 134 -23.20 1.24 -9.33
CA ASN A 134 -24.10 1.90 -10.29
C ASN A 134 -24.23 1.13 -11.63
N GLY A 135 -24.25 -0.21 -11.58
CA GLY A 135 -24.34 -1.07 -12.76
C GLY A 135 -23.03 -1.21 -13.56
N ASN A 136 -21.92 -0.63 -13.08
CA ASN A 136 -20.61 -0.83 -13.70
C ASN A 136 -19.86 -1.93 -12.95
N ALA A 137 -19.35 -2.91 -13.69
CA ALA A 137 -18.62 -4.03 -13.10
C ALA A 137 -17.35 -3.56 -12.36
N ILE A 138 -17.04 -4.19 -11.23
CA ILE A 138 -15.82 -3.85 -10.46
C ILE A 138 -14.54 -3.99 -11.27
N SER A 139 -14.47 -4.91 -12.22
CA SER A 139 -13.33 -5.04 -13.13
C SER A 139 -13.11 -3.78 -13.97
N GLU A 140 -14.17 -3.23 -14.57
CA GLU A 140 -14.13 -2.00 -15.38
C GLU A 140 -13.71 -0.78 -14.55
N ILE A 141 -14.27 -0.66 -13.34
CA ILE A 141 -13.92 0.40 -12.40
C ILE A 141 -12.44 0.31 -12.04
N ILE A 142 -11.94 -0.89 -11.74
CA ILE A 142 -10.55 -1.13 -11.38
C ILE A 142 -9.60 -0.83 -12.53
N ASP A 143 -9.94 -1.22 -13.76
CA ASP A 143 -9.13 -0.93 -14.93
C ASP A 143 -8.96 0.59 -15.10
N SER A 144 -10.05 1.35 -14.95
CA SER A 144 -10.02 2.81 -15.00
C SER A 144 -9.20 3.42 -13.86
N LEU A 145 -9.43 3.00 -12.62
CA LEU A 145 -8.71 3.48 -11.43
C LEU A 145 -7.22 3.12 -11.47
N SER A 146 -6.85 2.02 -12.11
CA SER A 146 -5.45 1.58 -12.26
C SER A 146 -4.62 2.54 -13.10
N THR A 147 -5.25 3.38 -13.95
CA THR A 147 -4.54 4.40 -14.73
C THR A 147 -3.94 5.53 -13.87
N ILE A 148 -4.38 5.68 -12.61
CA ILE A 148 -3.88 6.72 -11.69
C ILE A 148 -2.51 6.35 -11.10
N SER A 149 -2.08 5.09 -11.20
CA SER A 149 -0.83 4.62 -10.62
C SER A 149 -0.03 3.81 -11.63
N ALA A 150 1.29 3.86 -11.54
CA ALA A 150 2.11 2.93 -12.31
C ALA A 150 1.91 1.51 -11.74
N ILE A 151 1.26 0.66 -12.51
CA ILE A 151 0.92 -0.71 -12.16
C ILE A 151 1.97 -1.65 -12.76
N ASP A 152 2.69 -2.36 -11.90
CA ASP A 152 3.70 -3.33 -12.33
C ASP A 152 3.08 -4.67 -12.76
N ASN A 153 1.97 -5.10 -12.10
CA ASN A 153 1.35 -6.41 -12.27
C ASN A 153 -0.04 -6.49 -11.59
N GLN A 154 -0.71 -7.66 -11.71
CA GLN A 154 -2.03 -7.88 -11.12
C GLN A 154 -2.03 -7.84 -9.57
N ALA A 155 -0.93 -8.22 -8.92
CA ALA A 155 -0.82 -8.09 -7.45
C ALA A 155 -0.83 -6.62 -7.01
N SER A 156 -0.26 -5.71 -7.84
CA SER A 156 -0.36 -4.25 -7.62
C SER A 156 -1.80 -3.76 -7.71
N VAL A 157 -2.57 -4.26 -8.67
CA VAL A 157 -4.00 -3.95 -8.82
C VAL A 157 -4.78 -4.42 -7.60
N LYS A 158 -4.60 -5.68 -7.20
CA LYS A 158 -5.26 -6.28 -6.02
C LYS A 158 -4.90 -5.56 -4.72
N LYS A 159 -3.71 -4.96 -4.63
CA LYS A 159 -3.25 -4.19 -3.47
C LYS A 159 -3.83 -2.77 -3.42
N SER A 160 -3.89 -2.07 -4.55
CA SER A 160 -4.25 -0.64 -4.62
C SER A 160 -5.73 -0.40 -4.83
N GLY A 161 -6.40 -1.20 -5.68
CA GLY A 161 -7.81 -1.06 -6.01
C GLY A 161 -8.73 -0.94 -4.79
N PRO A 162 -8.65 -1.84 -3.79
CA PRO A 162 -9.47 -1.78 -2.59
C PRO A 162 -9.37 -0.46 -1.81
N LYS A 163 -8.24 0.25 -1.94
CA LYS A 163 -7.96 1.51 -1.21
C LYS A 163 -8.48 2.74 -1.94
N ILE A 164 -8.64 2.68 -3.27
CA ILE A 164 -9.03 3.81 -4.12
C ILE A 164 -10.54 3.82 -4.35
N ILE A 165 -11.16 2.65 -4.53
CA ILE A 165 -12.60 2.51 -4.81
C ILE A 165 -13.49 3.30 -3.84
N PRO A 166 -13.24 3.33 -2.51
CA PRO A 166 -14.11 4.08 -1.59
C PRO A 166 -14.12 5.59 -1.80
N ALA A 167 -13.12 6.17 -2.48
CA ALA A 167 -13.04 7.61 -2.72
C ALA A 167 -13.91 8.01 -3.92
N ILE A 168 -15.13 8.50 -3.63
CA ILE A 168 -16.16 8.83 -4.61
C ILE A 168 -15.64 9.79 -5.70
N GLN A 169 -14.77 10.73 -5.36
CA GLN A 169 -14.22 11.67 -6.32
C GLN A 169 -13.50 11.00 -7.50
N PHE A 170 -12.86 9.84 -7.28
CA PHE A 170 -12.28 9.07 -8.39
C PHE A 170 -13.36 8.41 -9.23
N LEU A 171 -14.43 7.90 -8.61
CA LEU A 171 -15.58 7.34 -9.33
C LEU A 171 -16.29 8.41 -10.14
N GLU A 172 -16.46 9.64 -9.60
CA GLU A 172 -16.97 10.82 -10.31
C GLU A 172 -16.05 11.22 -11.48
N TYR A 173 -14.73 11.17 -11.28
CA TYR A 173 -13.75 11.51 -12.31
C TYR A 173 -13.87 10.64 -13.56
N PHE A 174 -14.10 9.33 -13.36
CA PHE A 174 -14.24 8.36 -14.43
C PHE A 174 -15.70 8.20 -14.92
N GLY A 175 -16.68 8.90 -14.31
CA GLY A 175 -18.06 8.87 -14.73
C GLY A 175 -18.90 7.71 -14.18
N PHE A 176 -18.37 6.92 -13.26
CA PHE A 176 -19.09 5.81 -12.60
C PHE A 176 -20.12 6.31 -11.56
N VAL A 177 -19.93 7.52 -11.04
CA VAL A 177 -20.85 8.20 -10.14
C VAL A 177 -21.19 9.56 -10.72
N VAL A 178 -22.46 9.77 -11.08
CA VAL A 178 -22.99 11.03 -11.65
C VAL A 178 -24.14 11.58 -10.84
N GLN A 179 -24.71 10.80 -9.90
CA GLN A 179 -25.80 11.16 -9.00
C GLN A 179 -25.36 10.98 -7.54
N PRO A 180 -26.01 11.67 -6.58
CA PRO A 180 -25.70 11.53 -5.16
C PRO A 180 -25.93 10.13 -4.60
N GLU A 181 -26.90 9.39 -5.19
CA GLU A 181 -27.19 8.00 -4.80
C GLU A 181 -26.19 7.04 -5.44
N ILE A 182 -25.60 6.18 -4.62
CA ILE A 182 -24.65 5.17 -5.06
C ILE A 182 -25.24 3.80 -4.74
N LYS A 183 -25.48 3.02 -5.80
CA LYS A 183 -26.00 1.67 -5.68
C LYS A 183 -24.85 0.66 -5.79
N LEU A 184 -24.76 -0.22 -4.82
CA LEU A 184 -23.88 -1.37 -4.85
C LEU A 184 -24.65 -2.62 -5.25
N THR A 185 -24.14 -3.40 -6.20
CA THR A 185 -24.56 -4.79 -6.43
C THR A 185 -23.56 -5.68 -5.71
N LEU A 186 -24.06 -6.51 -4.81
CA LEU A 186 -23.26 -7.35 -3.91
C LEU A 186 -23.75 -8.80 -4.01
N GLU A 187 -22.87 -9.75 -3.71
CA GLU A 187 -23.22 -11.16 -3.50
C GLU A 187 -22.98 -11.52 -2.04
N LYS A 188 -23.99 -12.07 -1.37
CA LYS A 188 -23.91 -12.50 0.02
C LYS A 188 -24.71 -13.77 0.24
N ASP A 189 -24.06 -14.78 0.80
CA ASP A 189 -24.64 -16.11 1.08
C ASP A 189 -25.29 -16.77 -0.16
N GLY A 190 -24.72 -16.49 -1.36
CA GLY A 190 -25.20 -17.01 -2.65
C GLY A 190 -26.32 -16.22 -3.29
N GLU A 191 -26.78 -15.14 -2.67
CA GLU A 191 -27.84 -14.26 -3.18
C GLU A 191 -27.28 -12.91 -3.64
N THR A 192 -27.90 -12.32 -4.66
CA THR A 192 -27.58 -10.96 -5.12
C THR A 192 -28.35 -9.95 -4.27
N LEU A 193 -27.64 -8.95 -3.74
CA LEU A 193 -28.15 -7.86 -2.94
C LEU A 193 -27.89 -6.52 -3.63
N GLU A 194 -28.92 -5.74 -3.89
CA GLU A 194 -28.83 -4.33 -4.24
C GLU A 194 -28.90 -3.48 -2.97
N TYR A 195 -27.93 -2.55 -2.81
CA TYR A 195 -27.82 -1.72 -1.61
C TYR A 195 -27.50 -0.27 -1.97
N LEU A 196 -28.30 0.67 -1.47
CA LEU A 196 -28.01 2.10 -1.57
C LEU A 196 -27.09 2.51 -0.43
N ILE A 197 -25.93 3.08 -0.78
CA ILE A 197 -24.94 3.52 0.20
C ILE A 197 -24.73 5.03 0.09
N HIS A 198 -24.53 5.67 1.23
CA HIS A 198 -24.21 7.08 1.32
C HIS A 198 -22.84 7.31 1.94
N PRO A 199 -22.15 8.42 1.59
CA PRO A 199 -20.90 8.79 2.24
C PRO A 199 -21.08 8.90 3.76
N GLU A 200 -20.19 8.28 4.49
CA GLU A 200 -20.16 8.34 5.96
C GLU A 200 -18.71 8.18 6.44
N GLN A 201 -18.29 8.97 7.41
CA GLN A 201 -16.96 8.81 7.99
C GLN A 201 -16.90 7.58 8.90
N MET A 202 -16.07 6.61 8.55
CA MET A 202 -15.75 5.49 9.41
C MET A 202 -14.77 5.91 10.51
N ASN A 203 -15.10 5.60 11.76
CA ASN A 203 -14.26 5.83 12.91
C ASN A 203 -14.34 4.64 13.88
N ARG A 204 -13.58 4.69 14.97
CA ARG A 204 -13.51 3.58 15.95
C ARG A 204 -14.86 3.27 16.63
N ASN A 205 -15.80 4.22 16.70
CA ASN A 205 -17.06 4.06 17.43
C ASN A 205 -18.16 3.45 16.56
N ASN A 206 -18.14 3.68 15.23
CA ASN A 206 -19.16 3.20 14.31
C ASN A 206 -18.70 2.05 13.39
N MET A 207 -17.39 1.80 13.29
CA MET A 207 -16.86 0.78 12.39
C MET A 207 -17.05 -0.63 12.94
N ILE A 208 -17.56 -1.51 12.11
CA ILE A 208 -17.62 -2.95 12.31
C ILE A 208 -16.78 -3.64 11.22
N ARG A 209 -16.30 -4.86 11.53
CA ARG A 209 -15.44 -5.60 10.59
C ARG A 209 -15.59 -7.11 10.74
N VAL A 210 -15.37 -7.83 9.65
CA VAL A 210 -15.11 -9.26 9.72
C VAL A 210 -13.69 -9.45 10.25
N LEU A 211 -13.57 -10.21 11.34
CA LEU A 211 -12.29 -10.63 11.89
C LEU A 211 -12.14 -12.13 11.70
N PRO A 212 -10.94 -12.61 11.41
CA PRO A 212 -10.69 -14.04 11.36
C PRO A 212 -10.87 -14.66 12.76
N ASN A 213 -11.49 -15.84 12.82
CA ASN A 213 -11.68 -16.55 14.07
C ASN A 213 -11.43 -18.07 13.87
N PRO A 214 -10.37 -18.62 14.50
CA PRO A 214 -9.36 -17.96 15.34
C PRO A 214 -8.49 -16.97 14.57
N ILE A 215 -7.77 -16.08 15.27
CA ILE A 215 -6.83 -15.16 14.61
C ILE A 215 -5.59 -15.94 14.15
N PRO A 216 -5.32 -16.07 12.85
CA PRO A 216 -4.13 -16.73 12.32
C PRO A 216 -2.84 -16.09 12.81
N LEU A 217 -1.76 -16.88 12.85
CA LEU A 217 -0.46 -16.43 13.34
C LEU A 217 0.01 -15.14 12.63
N CYS A 218 -0.13 -15.07 11.31
CA CYS A 218 0.29 -13.92 10.51
C CYS A 218 -0.42 -12.60 10.86
N TYR A 219 -1.64 -12.64 11.42
CA TYR A 219 -2.39 -11.44 11.81
C TYR A 219 -2.19 -11.02 13.27
N GLN A 220 -1.49 -11.81 14.11
CA GLN A 220 -1.37 -11.53 15.55
C GLN A 220 -0.57 -10.27 15.87
N ASN A 221 0.53 -10.00 15.13
CA ASN A 221 1.47 -8.92 15.42
C ASN A 221 1.81 -8.03 14.20
N THR A 222 0.83 -7.74 13.35
CA THR A 222 1.04 -6.96 12.11
C THR A 222 1.54 -5.54 12.33
N ARG A 223 1.41 -4.99 13.55
CA ARG A 223 1.90 -3.64 13.90
C ARG A 223 3.39 -3.63 14.23
N LEU A 224 3.96 -4.75 14.64
CA LEU A 224 5.39 -4.86 14.90
C LEU A 224 6.14 -4.91 13.56
N PRO A 225 7.29 -4.21 13.42
CA PRO A 225 8.07 -4.27 12.17
C PRO A 225 8.63 -5.67 11.93
N PHE A 226 8.97 -6.38 13.00
CA PHE A 226 9.44 -7.77 12.96
C PHE A 226 9.20 -8.44 14.32
N TRP A 227 9.03 -9.74 14.30
CA TRP A 227 8.89 -10.58 15.49
C TRP A 227 9.07 -12.06 15.12
N SER A 228 9.31 -12.92 16.09
CA SER A 228 9.46 -14.35 15.85
C SER A 228 8.78 -15.18 16.93
N LYS A 229 8.52 -16.44 16.62
CA LYS A 229 7.90 -17.42 17.54
C LYS A 229 8.33 -18.83 17.19
N VAL A 230 8.70 -19.59 18.21
CA VAL A 230 8.91 -21.05 18.09
C VAL A 230 7.58 -21.74 18.28
N LEU A 231 7.14 -22.51 17.29
CA LEU A 231 5.97 -23.38 17.34
C LEU A 231 6.45 -24.77 17.73
N LYS A 232 6.44 -25.05 19.03
CA LYS A 232 7.06 -26.26 19.60
C LYS A 232 6.43 -27.57 19.08
N LYS A 233 5.10 -27.58 18.90
CA LYS A 233 4.36 -28.76 18.45
C LYS A 233 4.74 -29.15 17.02
N GLU A 234 4.87 -28.16 16.15
CA GLU A 234 5.19 -28.30 14.74
C GLU A 234 6.71 -28.32 14.48
N ASN A 235 7.52 -28.05 15.50
CA ASN A 235 8.97 -27.84 15.44
C ASN A 235 9.38 -26.82 14.36
N VAL A 236 8.62 -25.69 14.29
CA VAL A 236 8.81 -24.61 13.31
C VAL A 236 9.28 -23.35 14.00
N PHE A 237 10.30 -22.69 13.44
CA PHE A 237 10.67 -21.34 13.80
C PHE A 237 10.06 -20.37 12.80
N TYR A 238 9.05 -19.61 13.24
CA TYR A 238 8.34 -18.61 12.44
C TYR A 238 8.89 -17.22 12.72
N ILE A 239 9.25 -16.50 11.67
CA ILE A 239 9.80 -15.14 11.69
C ILE A 239 8.92 -14.28 10.79
N GLN A 240 8.26 -13.26 11.33
CA GLN A 240 7.48 -12.32 10.54
C GLN A 240 8.22 -10.99 10.43
N TYR A 241 8.50 -10.56 9.19
CA TYR A 241 9.19 -9.33 8.86
C TYR A 241 8.26 -8.39 8.09
N ASN A 242 7.52 -7.56 8.83
CA ASN A 242 6.46 -6.72 8.28
C ASN A 242 6.96 -5.38 7.70
N LYS A 243 8.12 -4.88 8.16
CA LYS A 243 8.65 -3.58 7.75
C LYS A 243 10.18 -3.60 7.79
N CYS A 244 10.81 -3.06 6.75
CA CYS A 244 12.26 -2.91 6.68
C CYS A 244 12.73 -1.62 7.39
N TRP A 245 12.28 -1.38 8.63
CA TRP A 245 12.78 -0.30 9.47
C TRP A 245 12.97 -0.77 10.92
N SER A 246 13.85 -0.08 11.63
CA SER A 246 14.26 -0.42 12.98
C SER A 246 14.83 0.82 13.68
N ARG A 247 15.40 0.64 14.87
CA ARG A 247 16.19 1.66 15.56
C ARG A 247 17.39 2.10 14.72
N GLU A 248 18.07 1.17 14.09
CA GLU A 248 19.27 1.41 13.26
C GLU A 248 18.92 2.09 11.93
N TYR A 249 17.73 1.82 11.43
CA TYR A 249 17.18 2.37 10.17
C TYR A 249 15.74 2.84 10.40
N PRO A 250 15.54 4.00 11.05
CA PRO A 250 14.20 4.50 11.36
C PRO A 250 13.42 4.85 10.08
N PRO A 251 12.07 4.86 10.15
CA PRO A 251 11.24 5.29 9.03
C PRO A 251 11.60 6.69 8.57
N SER A 252 11.54 6.95 7.27
CA SER A 252 11.79 8.28 6.71
C SER A 252 10.87 9.32 7.36
N GLY A 253 11.47 10.44 7.82
CA GLY A 253 10.75 11.52 8.50
C GLY A 253 10.28 11.17 9.93
N TYR A 254 10.76 10.09 10.54
CA TYR A 254 10.45 9.76 11.93
C TYR A 254 10.91 10.85 12.87
N LYS A 255 9.99 11.38 13.69
CA LYS A 255 10.26 12.48 14.66
C LYS A 255 10.18 12.01 16.12
N GLY A 256 9.92 10.73 16.36
CA GLY A 256 9.84 10.17 17.70
C GLY A 256 11.22 9.83 18.28
N ASP A 257 11.21 9.29 19.49
CA ASP A 257 12.42 8.78 20.15
C ASP A 257 12.87 7.48 19.47
N ILE A 258 14.01 7.52 18.78
CA ILE A 258 14.58 6.40 18.04
C ILE A 258 14.87 5.21 18.97
N GLN A 259 15.21 5.46 20.26
CA GLN A 259 15.49 4.40 21.22
C GLN A 259 14.27 3.55 21.58
N LYS A 260 13.06 4.06 21.31
CA LYS A 260 11.81 3.29 21.46
C LYS A 260 11.50 2.37 20.28
N LEU A 261 12.23 2.50 19.18
CA LEU A 261 12.10 1.57 18.06
C LEU A 261 12.81 0.25 18.38
N PRO A 262 12.28 -0.89 17.90
CA PRO A 262 12.95 -2.17 18.10
C PRO A 262 14.29 -2.21 17.36
N SER A 263 15.29 -2.85 17.97
CA SER A 263 16.59 -3.08 17.36
C SER A 263 16.54 -4.28 16.40
N PHE A 264 16.90 -4.07 15.15
CA PHE A 264 17.05 -5.18 14.22
C PHE A 264 18.34 -5.97 14.47
N SER A 265 19.38 -5.34 14.99
CA SER A 265 20.62 -6.02 15.38
C SER A 265 20.39 -7.08 16.44
N ASP A 266 19.61 -6.74 17.49
CA ASP A 266 19.23 -7.70 18.55
C ASP A 266 18.33 -8.80 17.99
N PHE A 267 17.41 -8.46 17.10
CA PHE A 267 16.53 -9.41 16.44
C PHE A 267 17.29 -10.38 15.54
N HIS A 268 18.22 -9.85 14.73
CA HIS A 268 19.13 -10.63 13.89
C HIS A 268 19.90 -11.67 14.72
N LYS A 269 20.55 -11.22 15.80
CA LYS A 269 21.27 -12.10 16.70
C LYS A 269 20.35 -13.19 17.27
N THR A 270 19.15 -12.82 17.73
CA THR A 270 18.15 -13.77 18.27
C THR A 270 17.79 -14.84 17.25
N ILE A 271 17.59 -14.47 15.98
CA ILE A 271 17.27 -15.43 14.91
C ILE A 271 18.42 -16.39 14.66
N VAL A 272 19.63 -15.86 14.50
CA VAL A 272 20.83 -16.67 14.19
C VAL A 272 21.12 -17.63 15.36
N ASP A 273 21.17 -17.13 16.60
CA ASP A 273 21.39 -17.94 17.80
C ASP A 273 20.33 -19.06 17.90
N SER A 274 19.06 -18.72 17.69
CA SER A 274 17.96 -19.69 17.75
C SER A 274 18.13 -20.81 16.72
N ILE A 275 18.49 -20.50 15.48
CA ILE A 275 18.70 -21.49 14.42
C ILE A 275 19.95 -22.33 14.69
N GLN A 276 21.04 -21.75 15.21
CA GLN A 276 22.26 -22.46 15.51
C GLN A 276 22.08 -23.44 16.68
N LEU A 277 21.36 -23.03 17.74
CA LEU A 277 21.19 -23.79 18.96
C LEU A 277 20.11 -24.87 18.88
N ASN A 278 19.17 -24.77 17.94
CA ASN A 278 18.06 -25.70 17.83
C ASN A 278 18.03 -26.38 16.45
N ASP A 279 17.38 -27.52 16.36
CA ASP A 279 17.18 -28.26 15.11
C ASP A 279 15.69 -28.23 14.76
N TYR A 280 15.29 -27.13 14.09
CA TYR A 280 13.94 -26.95 13.60
C TYR A 280 13.70 -27.78 12.34
N ASP A 281 12.49 -28.34 12.21
CA ASP A 281 12.08 -29.00 10.96
C ASP A 281 11.97 -27.99 9.84
N LYS A 282 11.45 -26.79 10.15
CA LYS A 282 11.30 -25.68 9.18
C LYS A 282 11.59 -24.34 9.83
N VAL A 283 12.21 -23.46 9.06
CA VAL A 283 12.37 -22.03 9.36
C VAL A 283 11.57 -21.26 8.31
N VAL A 284 10.65 -20.41 8.78
CA VAL A 284 9.70 -19.69 7.91
C VAL A 284 9.88 -18.19 8.09
N PHE A 285 10.23 -17.48 7.02
CA PHE A 285 10.22 -16.02 6.95
C PHE A 285 8.97 -15.53 6.25
N ASP A 286 8.14 -14.74 6.93
CA ASP A 286 6.89 -14.19 6.40
C ASP A 286 7.04 -12.71 6.04
N PHE A 287 7.05 -12.42 4.74
CA PHE A 287 7.14 -11.08 4.15
C PHE A 287 5.81 -10.57 3.61
N ARG A 288 4.71 -11.32 3.78
CA ARG A 288 3.44 -11.01 3.08
C ARG A 288 2.91 -9.59 3.32
N PHE A 289 3.25 -8.94 4.43
CA PHE A 289 2.81 -7.58 4.77
C PHE A 289 3.93 -6.54 4.66
N ASN A 290 5.09 -6.89 4.09
CA ASN A 290 6.25 -6.02 4.08
C ASN A 290 6.24 -5.07 2.87
N GLY A 291 5.87 -3.82 3.11
CA GLY A 291 5.90 -2.76 2.08
C GLY A 291 7.29 -2.11 1.86
N GLY A 292 8.36 -2.61 2.48
CA GLY A 292 9.71 -2.10 2.31
C GLY A 292 10.22 -1.20 3.45
N GLY A 293 11.20 -0.35 3.12
CA GLY A 293 11.98 0.50 4.01
C GLY A 293 13.44 0.51 3.62
N ASN A 294 14.37 0.08 4.51
CA ASN A 294 15.78 -0.12 4.22
C ASN A 294 16.11 -1.61 4.12
N SER A 295 16.52 -2.08 2.94
CA SER A 295 16.79 -3.51 2.71
C SER A 295 18.09 -3.99 3.37
N TYR A 296 19.04 -3.10 3.69
CA TYR A 296 20.38 -3.46 4.12
C TYR A 296 20.38 -4.40 5.34
N GLN A 297 19.58 -4.11 6.35
CA GLN A 297 19.47 -4.94 7.55
C GLN A 297 19.00 -6.38 7.24
N GLY A 298 18.00 -6.53 6.38
CA GLY A 298 17.52 -7.84 5.95
C GLY A 298 18.55 -8.58 5.10
N THR A 299 19.23 -7.89 4.17
CA THR A 299 20.30 -8.48 3.36
C THR A 299 21.42 -9.03 4.25
N LYS A 300 21.85 -8.30 5.30
CA LYS A 300 22.88 -8.78 6.23
C LYS A 300 22.47 -10.04 7.00
N LEU A 301 21.21 -10.11 7.43
CA LEU A 301 20.67 -11.32 8.05
C LEU A 301 20.70 -12.49 7.06
N ILE A 302 20.25 -12.28 5.82
CA ILE A 302 20.15 -13.33 4.80
C ILE A 302 21.55 -13.82 4.37
N GLU A 303 22.52 -12.92 4.24
CA GLU A 303 23.93 -13.27 4.00
C GLU A 303 24.42 -14.26 5.07
N GLU A 304 24.18 -13.98 6.34
CA GLU A 304 24.59 -14.85 7.45
C GLU A 304 23.81 -16.18 7.43
N LEU A 305 22.49 -16.15 7.25
CA LEU A 305 21.67 -17.36 7.14
C LEU A 305 22.13 -18.30 6.02
N SER A 306 22.61 -17.75 4.89
CA SER A 306 23.11 -18.53 3.75
C SER A 306 24.33 -19.40 4.07
N THR A 307 25.07 -19.05 5.14
CA THR A 307 26.25 -19.77 5.60
C THR A 307 25.92 -20.93 6.56
N ILE A 308 24.70 -20.98 7.11
CA ILE A 308 24.29 -21.97 8.10
C ILE A 308 23.96 -23.30 7.40
N ASP A 309 24.76 -24.33 7.63
CA ASP A 309 24.60 -25.62 6.97
C ASP A 309 23.23 -26.28 7.17
N LYS A 310 22.64 -26.15 8.36
CA LYS A 310 21.30 -26.67 8.67
C LYS A 310 20.22 -26.15 7.73
N LEU A 311 20.37 -24.95 7.17
CA LEU A 311 19.39 -24.33 6.25
C LEU A 311 19.61 -24.68 4.79
N LYS A 312 20.73 -25.32 4.44
CA LYS A 312 21.07 -25.68 3.05
C LYS A 312 20.24 -26.82 2.49
N SER A 313 19.67 -27.66 3.35
CA SER A 313 18.80 -28.77 2.93
C SER A 313 17.50 -28.23 2.38
N LYS A 314 17.08 -28.76 1.21
CA LYS A 314 15.79 -28.43 0.60
C LYS A 314 14.63 -28.74 1.55
N GLY A 315 13.67 -27.82 1.66
CA GLY A 315 12.51 -27.98 2.57
C GLY A 315 12.78 -27.55 4.03
N LYS A 316 13.96 -27.00 4.34
CA LYS A 316 14.24 -26.42 5.67
C LYS A 316 13.89 -24.94 5.77
N LEU A 317 14.01 -24.18 4.70
CA LEU A 317 13.81 -22.73 4.68
C LEU A 317 12.67 -22.36 3.72
N TYR A 318 11.70 -21.61 4.23
CA TYR A 318 10.57 -21.11 3.47
C TYR A 318 10.47 -19.59 3.58
N VAL A 319 10.03 -18.95 2.50
CA VAL A 319 9.74 -17.51 2.46
C VAL A 319 8.32 -17.31 1.98
N ILE A 320 7.48 -16.73 2.83
CA ILE A 320 6.11 -16.38 2.47
C ILE A 320 6.11 -14.99 1.82
N THR A 321 5.59 -14.93 0.59
CA THR A 321 5.37 -13.70 -0.16
C THR A 321 3.89 -13.33 -0.18
N GLY A 322 3.59 -12.06 -0.43
CA GLY A 322 2.23 -11.58 -0.59
C GLY A 322 2.17 -10.33 -1.46
N ARG A 323 0.97 -9.94 -1.85
CA ARG A 323 0.74 -8.74 -2.67
C ARG A 323 1.19 -7.44 -2.02
N ASP A 324 1.33 -7.38 -0.70
CA ASP A 324 1.88 -6.21 -0.02
C ASP A 324 3.41 -6.20 -0.01
N SER A 325 4.10 -7.32 -0.38
CA SER A 325 5.56 -7.35 -0.53
C SER A 325 5.98 -6.38 -1.64
N TYR A 326 6.78 -5.35 -1.26
CA TYR A 326 7.10 -4.24 -2.16
C TYR A 326 8.44 -3.58 -1.81
N SER A 327 9.10 -2.91 -2.78
CA SER A 327 10.31 -2.11 -2.55
C SER A 327 11.43 -2.94 -1.88
N SER A 328 11.99 -2.50 -0.75
CA SER A 328 13.06 -3.19 -0.03
C SER A 328 12.72 -4.64 0.37
N ALA A 329 11.45 -4.98 0.55
CA ALA A 329 11.05 -6.38 0.76
C ALA A 329 11.34 -7.24 -0.47
N ILE A 330 11.13 -6.70 -1.69
CA ILE A 330 11.48 -7.38 -2.94
C ILE A 330 12.98 -7.69 -3.00
N ILE A 331 13.83 -6.73 -2.57
CA ILE A 331 15.28 -6.93 -2.52
C ILE A 331 15.61 -8.11 -1.60
N ASN A 332 15.04 -8.14 -0.39
CA ASN A 332 15.32 -9.20 0.57
C ASN A 332 14.74 -10.56 0.13
N ILE A 333 13.56 -10.61 -0.50
CA ILE A 333 13.02 -11.85 -1.06
C ILE A 333 13.94 -12.37 -2.19
N MET A 334 14.45 -11.46 -3.03
CA MET A 334 15.43 -11.84 -4.07
C MET A 334 16.78 -12.27 -3.46
N ASP A 335 17.20 -11.71 -2.32
CA ASP A 335 18.37 -12.17 -1.58
C ASP A 335 18.18 -13.62 -1.12
N PHE A 336 17.04 -13.97 -0.52
CA PHE A 336 16.71 -15.37 -0.20
C PHE A 336 16.78 -16.27 -1.43
N LYS A 337 16.16 -15.85 -2.53
CA LYS A 337 16.12 -16.63 -3.78
C LYS A 337 17.50 -16.85 -4.38
N ASN A 338 18.40 -15.86 -4.28
CA ASN A 338 19.70 -15.89 -4.93
C ASN A 338 20.80 -16.50 -4.04
N MET A 339 20.68 -16.44 -2.72
CA MET A 339 21.73 -16.83 -1.78
C MET A 339 21.42 -18.11 -1.00
N THR A 340 20.16 -18.59 -1.04
CA THR A 340 19.73 -19.75 -0.25
C THR A 340 18.93 -20.76 -1.08
N ASN A 341 18.60 -21.89 -0.47
CA ASN A 341 17.69 -22.89 -1.04
C ASN A 341 16.23 -22.70 -0.54
N ALA A 342 15.85 -21.46 -0.19
CA ALA A 342 14.51 -21.14 0.30
C ALA A 342 13.44 -21.45 -0.75
N ILE A 343 12.33 -22.04 -0.30
CA ILE A 343 11.14 -22.26 -1.12
C ILE A 343 10.20 -21.05 -0.89
N LEU A 344 9.86 -20.35 -1.96
CA LEU A 344 8.94 -19.22 -1.93
C LEU A 344 7.50 -19.72 -2.03
N VAL A 345 6.62 -19.28 -1.12
CA VAL A 345 5.22 -19.71 -1.06
C VAL A 345 4.31 -18.51 -0.83
N GLY A 346 3.13 -18.50 -1.42
CA GLY A 346 2.10 -17.49 -1.19
C GLY A 346 1.64 -16.78 -2.45
N GLU A 347 1.38 -15.49 -2.35
CA GLU A 347 0.91 -14.68 -3.48
C GLU A 347 2.08 -14.06 -4.24
N GLU A 348 1.84 -13.69 -5.50
CA GLU A 348 2.74 -12.83 -6.25
C GLU A 348 2.93 -11.49 -5.55
N THR A 349 4.13 -10.92 -5.70
CA THR A 349 4.47 -9.63 -5.11
C THR A 349 3.98 -8.45 -5.97
N SER A 350 3.58 -7.34 -5.34
CA SER A 350 3.19 -6.14 -6.09
C SER A 350 4.39 -5.40 -6.71
N GLY A 351 5.60 -5.59 -6.18
CA GLY A 351 6.80 -5.04 -6.79
C GLY A 351 7.46 -6.04 -7.74
N LYS A 352 8.19 -5.52 -8.73
CA LYS A 352 9.04 -6.31 -9.63
C LYS A 352 10.48 -6.39 -9.10
N PRO A 353 11.23 -7.48 -9.43
CA PRO A 353 12.61 -7.64 -8.97
C PRO A 353 13.53 -6.47 -9.35
N ASN A 354 13.49 -6.07 -10.61
CA ASN A 354 14.23 -4.91 -11.11
C ASN A 354 13.33 -3.69 -11.05
N HIS A 355 13.63 -2.73 -10.19
CA HIS A 355 12.77 -1.58 -9.98
C HIS A 355 13.55 -0.30 -9.67
N LEU A 356 12.91 0.83 -9.94
CA LEU A 356 13.33 2.14 -9.48
C LEU A 356 12.92 2.34 -8.02
N GLY A 357 13.68 3.12 -7.27
CA GLY A 357 13.39 3.37 -5.84
C GLY A 357 14.38 4.34 -5.21
N GLU A 358 14.59 4.25 -3.89
CA GLU A 358 15.34 5.24 -3.09
C GLU A 358 14.75 6.63 -3.29
N ILE A 359 13.57 6.81 -2.71
CA ILE A 359 12.68 7.94 -2.98
C ILE A 359 13.14 9.25 -2.37
N ARG A 360 12.97 10.33 -3.14
CA ARG A 360 13.00 11.71 -2.67
C ARG A 360 11.72 12.42 -3.11
N SER A 361 11.50 13.63 -2.65
CA SER A 361 10.35 14.42 -3.06
C SER A 361 10.65 15.90 -3.07
N PHE A 362 9.91 16.63 -3.90
CA PHE A 362 9.81 18.09 -3.85
C PHE A 362 8.33 18.51 -3.78
N LYS A 363 8.10 19.76 -3.44
CA LYS A 363 6.76 20.36 -3.48
C LYS A 363 6.62 21.23 -4.72
N LEU A 364 5.46 21.17 -5.33
CA LEU A 364 5.08 22.07 -6.42
C LEU A 364 4.87 23.49 -5.87
N PRO A 365 5.28 24.54 -6.64
CA PRO A 365 5.32 25.91 -6.12
C PRO A 365 3.95 26.53 -5.84
N SER A 366 2.93 26.19 -6.60
CA SER A 366 1.60 26.78 -6.47
C SER A 366 0.64 25.90 -5.68
N SER A 367 0.43 24.65 -6.09
CA SER A 367 -0.48 23.72 -5.41
C SER A 367 0.06 23.17 -4.08
N ALA A 368 1.37 23.29 -3.85
CA ALA A 368 2.09 22.66 -2.74
C ALA A 368 1.96 21.11 -2.69
N LEU A 369 1.50 20.49 -3.79
CA LEU A 369 1.48 19.03 -3.90
C LEU A 369 2.90 18.46 -3.82
N SER A 370 3.04 17.35 -3.11
CA SER A 370 4.32 16.64 -3.05
C SER A 370 4.42 15.66 -4.23
N LEU A 371 5.47 15.82 -5.02
CA LEU A 371 5.84 14.87 -6.06
C LEU A 371 7.05 14.07 -5.57
N GLN A 372 6.85 12.76 -5.44
CA GLN A 372 7.86 11.78 -5.07
C GLN A 372 8.47 11.19 -6.33
N TYR A 373 9.78 10.93 -6.33
CA TYR A 373 10.51 10.36 -7.46
C TYR A 373 11.63 9.43 -7.00
N SER A 374 12.04 8.52 -7.89
CA SER A 374 13.10 7.55 -7.64
C SER A 374 14.48 8.09 -8.02
N THR A 375 15.48 7.85 -7.17
CA THR A 375 16.87 8.29 -7.38
C THR A 375 17.83 7.14 -7.69
N LYS A 376 17.34 5.88 -7.73
CA LYS A 376 18.18 4.71 -7.93
C LYS A 376 17.44 3.59 -8.66
N TYR A 377 18.17 2.80 -9.43
CA TYR A 377 17.69 1.56 -10.03
C TYR A 377 18.29 0.36 -9.29
N PHE A 378 17.44 -0.56 -8.86
CA PHE A 378 17.82 -1.82 -8.22
C PHE A 378 17.70 -2.96 -9.23
N LYS A 379 18.83 -3.49 -9.69
CA LYS A 379 18.88 -4.67 -10.55
C LYS A 379 19.14 -5.91 -9.68
N ARG A 380 18.21 -6.85 -9.67
CA ARG A 380 18.27 -8.09 -8.85
C ARG A 380 18.29 -9.36 -9.69
N THR A 381 18.01 -9.25 -11.00
CA THR A 381 18.02 -10.35 -11.96
C THR A 381 18.30 -9.82 -13.35
N ASP A 382 18.77 -10.68 -14.27
CA ASP A 382 18.95 -10.33 -15.69
C ASP A 382 17.62 -10.47 -16.48
N LYS A 383 16.59 -11.05 -15.88
CA LYS A 383 15.28 -11.23 -16.52
C LYS A 383 14.38 -10.01 -16.24
N ASP A 384 13.61 -9.58 -17.25
CA ASP A 384 12.55 -8.57 -17.07
C ASP A 384 11.29 -9.21 -16.49
N LEU A 385 11.28 -9.44 -15.18
CA LEU A 385 10.15 -10.01 -14.48
C LEU A 385 9.26 -8.89 -13.94
N LYS A 386 7.94 -9.04 -14.10
CA LYS A 386 6.95 -8.07 -13.62
C LYS A 386 6.57 -8.28 -12.15
N THR A 387 6.85 -9.45 -11.60
CA THR A 387 6.58 -9.86 -10.20
C THR A 387 7.60 -10.90 -9.76
N ILE A 388 7.66 -11.18 -8.46
CA ILE A 388 8.23 -12.43 -7.95
C ILE A 388 7.07 -13.42 -7.85
N THR A 389 7.01 -14.36 -8.78
CA THR A 389 6.10 -15.50 -8.66
C THR A 389 6.73 -16.51 -7.71
N PRO A 390 6.04 -16.89 -6.61
CA PRO A 390 6.54 -17.90 -5.69
C PRO A 390 6.60 -19.30 -6.34
N ASP A 391 7.42 -20.19 -5.79
CA ASP A 391 7.55 -21.58 -6.25
C ASP A 391 6.22 -22.34 -6.06
N LYS A 392 5.45 -21.94 -5.04
CA LYS A 392 4.09 -22.41 -4.80
C LYS A 392 3.14 -21.22 -4.61
N VAL A 393 2.30 -20.99 -5.61
CA VAL A 393 1.23 -19.98 -5.51
C VAL A 393 0.10 -20.52 -4.63
N VAL A 394 -0.27 -19.75 -3.61
CA VAL A 394 -1.41 -19.99 -2.71
C VAL A 394 -2.02 -18.63 -2.37
N GLU A 395 -3.29 -18.44 -2.73
CA GLU A 395 -4.05 -17.23 -2.39
C GLU A 395 -5.18 -17.60 -1.42
N PRO A 396 -5.35 -16.93 -0.27
CA PRO A 396 -6.47 -17.15 0.64
C PRO A 396 -7.80 -16.76 0.00
N SER A 397 -8.87 -17.53 0.25
CA SER A 397 -10.25 -17.14 -0.01
C SER A 397 -10.81 -16.28 1.14
N PHE A 398 -11.95 -15.61 0.91
CA PHE A 398 -12.66 -14.93 2.00
C PHE A 398 -13.10 -15.90 3.09
N THR A 399 -13.51 -17.09 2.71
CA THR A 399 -13.89 -18.17 3.65
C THR A 399 -12.70 -18.61 4.52
N ASP A 400 -11.50 -18.79 3.93
CA ASP A 400 -10.29 -19.06 4.68
C ASP A 400 -10.02 -17.98 5.72
N PHE A 401 -10.04 -16.71 5.26
CA PHE A 401 -9.85 -15.56 6.16
C PHE A 401 -10.85 -15.55 7.32
N LYS A 402 -12.16 -15.66 7.02
CA LYS A 402 -13.22 -15.63 8.03
C LYS A 402 -13.07 -16.74 9.07
N ASN A 403 -12.70 -17.94 8.62
CA ASN A 403 -12.52 -19.12 9.47
C ASN A 403 -11.14 -19.19 10.16
N GLY A 404 -10.31 -18.16 10.00
CA GLY A 404 -9.00 -18.13 10.64
C GLY A 404 -8.01 -19.15 10.10
N TYR A 405 -8.21 -19.63 8.87
CA TYR A 405 -7.35 -20.58 8.21
C TYR A 405 -6.30 -19.84 7.35
N ASP A 406 -5.03 -20.16 7.53
CA ASP A 406 -3.93 -19.63 6.69
C ASP A 406 -3.47 -20.70 5.72
N PRO A 407 -4.04 -20.78 4.49
CA PRO A 407 -3.71 -21.83 3.54
C PRO A 407 -2.23 -21.84 3.12
N ILE A 408 -1.55 -20.69 3.21
CA ILE A 408 -0.14 -20.56 2.87
C ILE A 408 0.71 -21.26 3.93
N PHE A 409 0.49 -20.93 5.19
CA PHE A 409 1.23 -21.52 6.30
C PHE A 409 0.91 -23.01 6.46
N GLU A 410 -0.36 -23.39 6.31
CA GLU A 410 -0.81 -24.77 6.37
C GLU A 410 -0.20 -25.65 5.25
N TRP A 411 -0.01 -25.05 4.07
CA TRP A 411 0.71 -25.75 3.00
C TRP A 411 2.16 -26.04 3.41
N ILE A 412 2.85 -25.07 4.02
CA ILE A 412 4.24 -25.24 4.50
C ILE A 412 4.31 -26.34 5.57
N LEU A 413 3.36 -26.39 6.50
CA LEU A 413 3.35 -27.39 7.56
C LEU A 413 3.25 -28.82 7.03
N LYS A 414 2.61 -29.02 5.88
CA LYS A 414 2.40 -30.33 5.24
C LYS A 414 3.59 -30.82 4.39
N GLN A 415 4.62 -30.00 4.16
CA GLN A 415 5.82 -30.41 3.47
C GLN A 415 6.79 -31.11 4.44
#